data_22c9f6a386e324ee2e7bd34e77825759
#
_entry.id   22c9f6a386e324ee2e7bd34e77825759
#
_cell.length_a   1.000
_cell.length_b   1.000
_cell.length_c   1.000
_cell.angle_alpha   90.00
_cell.angle_beta   90.00
_cell.angle_gamma   90.00
#
_symmetry.space_group_name_H-M   'P 1'
#
loop_
_entity.id
_entity.type
_entity.pdbx_description
1 polymer ?
#
loop_
_entity_poly.entity_id
_entity_poly.type
_entity_poly.pdbx_seq_one_letter_code
_entity_poly.pdbx_strand_id
1 'polypeptide(L)'
;MSDTQTAAEQRIPVTVLTGFLGSGKTTLLNKLLRRPELADTAVIINEFGEIGLDHLLVEKSDDEGMVTLNSGCLCCTVRGDLVRTMSELFLKRSKGEVTPFKRMVVETTGLADPAPILHTLMTDPLLASRYRLDGVVTTVDGVNGTSTLDNHEEAVKQAAVADRLLLTKSDIADAAKLAELKSRLHQLNPGAPFHSISDGEIDPNEVLNAGLYNPDTKSADVKRWLHEEAYDHGHGDHHHHHHGHGHDDHGHEHGHGEQDPHNVNRHDDRIKAFCMTFDEPMSWSTVAAAFDALVTYRGPDLLRMKGILNVKDTDKPVVIHGVQHVFHPPATLDAWPEGDDRKSRVVFITRDIAESTIRKVFASFFEAEKKGWSGQVDQQQQ
;
A
#
# COMPACT_ATOMS: atom_id res chain seq x y z
N MET A 1 -15.87 26.71 3.38
CA MET A 1 -14.91 25.74 2.75
C MET A 1 -13.74 25.36 3.66
N SER A 2 -13.67 25.85 4.90
CA SER A 2 -12.67 25.48 5.92
C SER A 2 -13.02 24.22 6.74
N ASP A 3 -14.27 23.75 6.69
CA ASP A 3 -14.73 22.68 7.60
C ASP A 3 -14.34 21.26 7.20
N THR A 4 -14.05 21.03 5.92
CA THR A 4 -13.72 19.67 5.43
C THR A 4 -12.27 19.28 5.74
N GLN A 5 -11.37 20.24 5.77
CA GLN A 5 -9.94 20.01 6.07
C GLN A 5 -9.72 19.76 7.56
N THR A 6 -10.35 20.55 8.42
CA THR A 6 -10.33 20.36 9.88
C THR A 6 -10.89 19.01 10.30
N ALA A 7 -11.91 18.49 9.63
CA ALA A 7 -12.49 17.18 9.91
C ALA A 7 -11.56 16.01 9.52
N ALA A 8 -10.78 16.15 8.43
CA ALA A 8 -9.81 15.14 8.03
C ALA A 8 -8.60 15.07 8.96
N GLU A 9 -8.18 16.22 9.51
CA GLU A 9 -7.09 16.33 10.49
C GLU A 9 -7.45 15.74 11.85
N GLN A 10 -8.72 15.74 12.22
CA GLN A 10 -9.20 15.20 13.49
C GLN A 10 -9.34 13.67 13.50
N ARG A 11 -9.30 13.02 12.33
CA ARG A 11 -9.40 11.57 12.26
C ARG A 11 -8.13 10.89 12.75
N ILE A 12 -8.33 9.80 13.51
CA ILE A 12 -7.23 9.02 14.10
C ILE A 12 -6.48 8.29 12.97
N PRO A 13 -5.15 8.49 12.81
CA PRO A 13 -4.36 7.77 11.83
C PRO A 13 -4.24 6.29 12.21
N VAL A 14 -4.40 5.42 11.21
CA VAL A 14 -4.27 3.97 11.33
C VAL A 14 -3.13 3.49 10.44
N THR A 15 -2.09 2.94 11.04
CA THR A 15 -1.01 2.25 10.33
C THR A 15 -1.34 0.76 10.29
N VAL A 16 -1.33 0.16 9.10
CA VAL A 16 -1.48 -1.28 8.91
C VAL A 16 -0.10 -1.92 8.86
N LEU A 17 0.21 -2.78 9.84
CA LEU A 17 1.43 -3.55 9.91
C LEU A 17 1.17 -4.95 9.37
N THR A 18 1.80 -5.29 8.25
CA THR A 18 1.68 -6.58 7.59
C THR A 18 3.06 -7.22 7.32
N GLY A 19 3.09 -8.36 6.70
CA GLY A 19 4.30 -9.12 6.38
C GLY A 19 4.07 -10.60 6.62
N PHE A 20 4.83 -11.45 5.95
CA PHE A 20 4.64 -12.89 5.97
C PHE A 20 4.89 -13.51 7.36
N LEU A 21 4.51 -14.77 7.55
CA LEU A 21 4.77 -15.51 8.80
C LEU A 21 6.27 -15.49 9.15
N GLY A 22 6.57 -15.23 10.42
CA GLY A 22 7.94 -15.18 10.90
C GLY A 22 8.76 -13.96 10.47
N SER A 23 8.18 -13.00 9.73
CA SER A 23 8.87 -11.77 9.31
C SER A 23 9.16 -10.77 10.44
N GLY A 24 8.78 -11.08 11.68
CA GLY A 24 9.13 -10.27 12.85
C GLY A 24 8.14 -9.15 13.19
N LYS A 25 6.92 -9.14 12.65
CA LYS A 25 5.87 -8.13 12.94
C LYS A 25 5.66 -7.90 14.44
N THR A 26 5.30 -8.96 15.16
CA THR A 26 5.00 -8.90 16.59
C THR A 26 6.22 -8.52 17.42
N THR A 27 7.42 -8.96 17.05
CA THR A 27 8.67 -8.57 17.72
C THR A 27 8.92 -7.06 17.55
N LEU A 28 8.77 -6.55 16.33
CA LEU A 28 8.88 -5.14 16.02
C LEU A 28 7.85 -4.32 16.81
N LEU A 29 6.59 -4.75 16.76
CA LEU A 29 5.49 -4.05 17.43
C LEU A 29 5.72 -3.96 18.95
N ASN A 30 6.12 -5.06 19.60
CA ASN A 30 6.42 -5.09 21.03
C ASN A 30 7.57 -4.17 21.42
N LYS A 31 8.59 -3.99 20.54
CA LYS A 31 9.67 -3.03 20.79
C LYS A 31 9.23 -1.59 20.59
N LEU A 32 8.46 -1.33 19.54
CA LEU A 32 7.90 -0.01 19.26
C LEU A 32 7.00 0.49 20.40
N LEU A 33 6.15 -0.37 20.94
CA LEU A 33 5.22 -0.01 22.03
C LEU A 33 5.91 0.38 23.34
N ARG A 34 7.20 0.05 23.50
CA ARG A 34 8.01 0.49 24.64
C ARG A 34 8.59 1.90 24.45
N ARG A 35 8.49 2.45 23.25
CA ARG A 35 8.99 3.78 22.92
C ARG A 35 8.02 4.85 23.39
N PRO A 36 8.49 5.95 24.05
CA PRO A 36 7.63 7.03 24.51
C PRO A 36 6.75 7.65 23.43
N GLU A 37 7.25 7.67 22.17
CA GLU A 37 6.58 8.22 21.01
C GLU A 37 5.30 7.47 20.65
N LEU A 38 5.16 6.20 21.09
CA LEU A 38 3.98 5.38 20.88
C LEU A 38 3.11 5.25 22.14
N ALA A 39 3.36 6.02 23.19
CA ALA A 39 2.59 5.95 24.44
C ALA A 39 1.07 6.11 24.24
N ASP A 40 0.66 6.97 23.29
CA ASP A 40 -0.74 7.24 22.96
C ASP A 40 -1.18 6.42 21.71
N THR A 41 -0.79 5.15 21.63
CA THR A 41 -1.09 4.28 20.46
C THR A 41 -1.97 3.11 20.89
N ALA A 42 -3.13 2.98 20.26
CA ALA A 42 -3.94 1.76 20.35
C ALA A 42 -3.44 0.71 19.36
N VAL A 43 -3.49 -0.56 19.74
CA VAL A 43 -3.06 -1.67 18.89
C VAL A 43 -4.17 -2.69 18.78
N ILE A 44 -4.41 -3.15 17.55
CA ILE A 44 -5.27 -4.29 17.26
C ILE A 44 -4.40 -5.36 16.58
N ILE A 45 -4.36 -6.55 17.15
CA ILE A 45 -3.72 -7.72 16.56
C ILE A 45 -4.82 -8.58 15.94
N ASN A 46 -4.78 -8.72 14.62
CA ASN A 46 -5.75 -9.52 13.86
C ASN A 46 -5.05 -10.79 13.40
N GLU A 47 -5.12 -11.86 14.19
CA GLU A 47 -4.49 -13.15 13.88
C GLU A 47 -5.53 -14.24 13.61
N PHE A 48 -5.25 -15.13 12.64
CA PHE A 48 -6.06 -16.32 12.36
C PHE A 48 -5.53 -17.51 13.18
N GLY A 49 -6.34 -18.07 14.09
CA GLY A 49 -5.97 -19.31 14.79
C GLY A 49 -7.06 -19.80 15.74
N GLU A 50 -7.16 -21.13 15.91
CA GLU A 50 -8.11 -21.83 16.80
C GLU A 50 -7.86 -21.63 18.30
N ILE A 51 -6.86 -20.85 18.68
CA ILE A 51 -6.52 -20.55 20.08
C ILE A 51 -6.89 -19.09 20.30
N GLY A 52 -7.84 -18.88 21.24
CA GLY A 52 -8.42 -17.62 21.60
C GLY A 52 -7.45 -16.46 21.57
N LEU A 53 -7.63 -15.56 20.63
CA LEU A 53 -6.75 -14.44 20.43
C LEU A 53 -7.27 -13.23 21.11
N ASP A 54 -6.45 -12.92 22.04
CA ASP A 54 -6.47 -11.70 22.79
C ASP A 54 -6.32 -10.52 21.83
N HIS A 55 -7.40 -9.78 21.63
CA HIS A 55 -7.29 -8.43 21.09
C HIS A 55 -6.51 -7.62 22.12
N LEU A 56 -5.20 -7.54 21.96
CA LEU A 56 -4.33 -6.76 22.83
C LEU A 56 -4.57 -5.28 22.58
N LEU A 57 -5.37 -4.69 23.43
CA LEU A 57 -5.30 -3.26 23.68
C LEU A 57 -4.14 -3.05 24.64
N VAL A 58 -3.03 -2.49 24.19
CA VAL A 58 -1.93 -2.16 25.09
C VAL A 58 -2.28 -0.85 25.77
N GLU A 59 -2.88 -0.95 26.96
CA GLU A 59 -3.02 0.17 27.87
C GLU A 59 -1.78 0.18 28.77
N LYS A 60 -0.97 1.23 28.73
CA LYS A 60 0.06 1.45 29.75
C LYS A 60 -0.62 1.86 31.04
N SER A 61 -0.72 0.95 31.99
CA SER A 61 -0.85 1.32 33.39
C SER A 61 0.55 1.58 33.96
N ASP A 62 0.69 2.54 34.87
CA ASP A 62 1.94 2.95 35.51
C ASP A 62 2.59 1.85 36.39
N ASP A 63 1.96 0.69 36.50
CA ASP A 63 2.46 -0.51 37.19
C ASP A 63 2.45 -1.70 36.24
N GLU A 64 3.61 -2.23 35.94
CA GLU A 64 3.99 -3.52 35.32
C GLU A 64 2.86 -4.45 34.80
N GLY A 65 1.91 -3.97 34.03
CA GLY A 65 0.79 -4.76 33.59
C GLY A 65 0.29 -4.41 32.20
N MET A 66 0.60 -5.28 31.26
CA MET A 66 -0.09 -5.32 29.98
C MET A 66 -1.55 -5.71 30.26
N VAL A 67 -2.50 -4.80 30.11
CA VAL A 67 -3.93 -5.14 30.28
C VAL A 67 -4.46 -5.73 29.01
N THR A 68 -4.61 -7.03 29.02
CA THR A 68 -5.29 -7.80 27.98
C THR A 68 -6.79 -7.67 28.20
N LEU A 69 -7.51 -7.06 27.29
CA LEU A 69 -8.97 -7.13 27.29
C LEU A 69 -9.41 -8.47 26.70
N ASN A 70 -9.73 -9.42 27.57
CA ASN A 70 -10.37 -10.68 27.18
C ASN A 70 -11.78 -10.40 26.66
N SER A 71 -11.95 -10.34 25.37
CA SER A 71 -13.27 -10.42 24.73
C SER A 71 -13.28 -11.70 23.90
N GLY A 72 -14.09 -12.67 24.38
CA GLY A 72 -14.14 -14.02 23.87
C GLY A 72 -14.27 -14.12 22.37
N CYS A 73 -13.61 -15.14 21.84
CA CYS A 73 -13.59 -15.53 20.45
C CYS A 73 -14.97 -15.56 19.78
N LEU A 74 -15.09 -14.88 18.66
CA LEU A 74 -16.04 -15.22 17.62
C LEU A 74 -15.29 -15.25 16.28
N CYS A 75 -14.93 -16.43 15.88
CA CYS A 75 -14.41 -16.76 14.57
C CYS A 75 -15.56 -16.61 13.57
N CYS A 76 -15.73 -15.44 12.98
CA CYS A 76 -16.59 -15.26 11.80
C CYS A 76 -16.33 -13.90 11.14
N THR A 77 -15.81 -13.92 9.93
CA THR A 77 -15.76 -12.83 8.95
C THR A 77 -14.95 -11.61 9.38
N VAL A 78 -13.68 -11.62 9.06
CA VAL A 78 -12.63 -10.60 9.31
C VAL A 78 -13.11 -9.13 9.24
N ARG A 79 -14.07 -8.83 8.37
CA ARG A 79 -14.55 -7.47 8.14
C ARG A 79 -15.47 -6.94 9.25
N GLY A 80 -16.43 -7.74 9.69
CA GLY A 80 -17.42 -7.32 10.70
C GLY A 80 -16.80 -7.11 12.09
N ASP A 81 -15.81 -7.93 12.44
CA ASP A 81 -15.17 -7.85 13.75
C ASP A 81 -14.24 -6.64 13.86
N LEU A 82 -13.51 -6.29 12.80
CA LEU A 82 -12.67 -5.10 12.77
C LEU A 82 -13.50 -3.82 12.93
N VAL A 83 -14.60 -3.69 12.17
CA VAL A 83 -15.49 -2.53 12.27
C VAL A 83 -16.05 -2.40 13.67
N ARG A 84 -16.54 -3.50 14.25
CA ARG A 84 -17.08 -3.53 15.62
C ARG A 84 -16.02 -3.12 16.64
N THR A 85 -14.86 -3.77 16.62
CA THR A 85 -13.76 -3.51 17.56
C THR A 85 -13.29 -2.05 17.50
N MET A 86 -13.04 -1.52 16.31
CA MET A 86 -12.63 -0.13 16.17
C MET A 86 -13.71 0.86 16.59
N SER A 87 -15.00 0.56 16.31
CA SER A 87 -16.12 1.41 16.74
C SER A 87 -16.29 1.40 18.26
N GLU A 88 -16.18 0.24 18.89
CA GLU A 88 -16.23 0.11 20.34
C GLU A 88 -15.07 0.85 21.03
N LEU A 89 -13.85 0.72 20.50
CA LEU A 89 -12.68 1.44 21.01
C LEU A 89 -12.85 2.95 20.91
N PHE A 90 -13.39 3.44 19.80
CA PHE A 90 -13.68 4.87 19.65
C PHE A 90 -14.71 5.35 20.68
N LEU A 91 -15.77 4.57 20.92
CA LEU A 91 -16.78 4.91 21.93
C LEU A 91 -16.20 4.90 23.34
N LYS A 92 -15.42 3.89 23.70
CA LYS A 92 -14.74 3.82 25.01
C LYS A 92 -13.79 5.01 25.20
N ARG A 93 -13.00 5.35 24.17
CA ARG A 93 -12.14 6.54 24.17
C ARG A 93 -12.95 7.83 24.40
N SER A 94 -14.08 7.98 23.72
CA SER A 94 -14.94 9.16 23.83
C SER A 94 -15.61 9.29 25.21
N LYS A 95 -15.85 8.16 25.90
CA LYS A 95 -16.39 8.12 27.24
C LYS A 95 -15.32 8.20 28.34
N GLY A 96 -14.04 8.20 27.99
CA GLY A 96 -12.95 8.16 28.96
C GLY A 96 -12.78 6.80 29.65
N GLU A 97 -13.34 5.73 29.09
CA GLU A 97 -13.26 4.36 29.63
C GLU A 97 -11.91 3.69 29.27
N VAL A 98 -11.16 4.27 28.36
CA VAL A 98 -9.78 3.87 27.98
C VAL A 98 -8.90 5.09 27.87
N THR A 99 -7.59 4.90 27.99
CA THR A 99 -6.60 5.98 27.82
C THR A 99 -6.76 6.62 26.44
N PRO A 100 -6.78 7.96 26.34
CA PRO A 100 -6.89 8.65 25.07
C PRO A 100 -5.73 8.30 24.13
N PHE A 101 -6.02 7.62 23.03
CA PHE A 101 -5.03 7.34 22.00
C PHE A 101 -5.16 8.32 20.82
N LYS A 102 -4.03 8.65 20.21
CA LYS A 102 -3.93 9.60 19.07
C LYS A 102 -3.71 8.90 17.75
N ARG A 103 -3.33 7.61 17.77
CA ARG A 103 -3.10 6.77 16.59
C ARG A 103 -3.47 5.32 16.89
N MET A 104 -3.54 4.53 15.84
CA MET A 104 -3.79 3.10 15.94
C MET A 104 -2.85 2.33 15.02
N VAL A 105 -2.40 1.16 15.46
CA VAL A 105 -1.71 0.18 14.63
C VAL A 105 -2.57 -1.07 14.55
N VAL A 106 -2.79 -1.56 13.34
CA VAL A 106 -3.49 -2.83 13.08
C VAL A 106 -2.46 -3.82 12.52
N GLU A 107 -2.11 -4.83 13.30
CA GLU A 107 -1.27 -5.94 12.84
C GLU A 107 -2.14 -6.98 12.15
N THR A 108 -1.75 -7.39 10.93
CA THR A 108 -2.43 -8.45 10.19
C THR A 108 -1.78 -9.80 10.43
N THR A 109 -2.52 -10.89 10.18
CA THR A 109 -1.91 -12.22 10.16
C THR A 109 -0.87 -12.32 9.06
N GLY A 110 0.11 -13.21 9.24
CA GLY A 110 1.19 -13.39 8.27
C GLY A 110 0.77 -13.97 6.92
N LEU A 111 -0.40 -14.60 6.84
CA LEU A 111 -0.96 -15.18 5.61
C LEU A 111 -2.06 -14.29 4.98
N ALA A 112 -2.36 -13.14 5.58
CA ALA A 112 -3.43 -12.30 5.08
C ALA A 112 -3.00 -11.50 3.84
N ASP A 113 -3.88 -11.47 2.84
CA ASP A 113 -3.93 -10.37 1.88
C ASP A 113 -4.36 -9.11 2.67
N PRO A 114 -3.59 -8.03 2.69
CA PRO A 114 -3.96 -6.82 3.43
C PRO A 114 -5.12 -6.06 2.80
N ALA A 115 -5.46 -6.30 1.54
CA ALA A 115 -6.48 -5.56 0.83
C ALA A 115 -7.86 -5.54 1.52
N PRO A 116 -8.42 -6.64 2.05
CA PRO A 116 -9.70 -6.62 2.76
C PRO A 116 -9.74 -5.69 3.97
N ILE A 117 -8.65 -5.60 4.72
CA ILE A 117 -8.53 -4.69 5.88
C ILE A 117 -8.47 -3.24 5.36
N LEU A 118 -7.65 -2.97 4.36
CA LEU A 118 -7.55 -1.66 3.74
C LEU A 118 -8.90 -1.20 3.17
N HIS A 119 -9.62 -2.10 2.46
CA HIS A 119 -10.97 -1.81 1.97
C HIS A 119 -11.92 -1.43 3.09
N THR A 120 -11.91 -2.19 4.19
CA THR A 120 -12.76 -1.90 5.34
C THR A 120 -12.48 -0.53 5.94
N LEU A 121 -11.20 -0.20 6.14
CA LEU A 121 -10.79 1.11 6.65
C LEU A 121 -11.17 2.27 5.72
N MET A 122 -11.16 2.03 4.41
CA MET A 122 -11.42 3.06 3.40
C MET A 122 -12.90 3.25 3.09
N THR A 123 -13.72 2.21 3.19
CA THR A 123 -15.11 2.24 2.68
C THR A 123 -16.18 2.17 3.74
N ASP A 124 -15.85 1.66 4.95
CA ASP A 124 -16.85 1.61 6.02
C ASP A 124 -17.15 3.03 6.52
N PRO A 125 -18.42 3.50 6.46
CA PRO A 125 -18.75 4.89 6.80
C PRO A 125 -18.45 5.27 8.25
N LEU A 126 -18.56 4.30 9.19
CA LEU A 126 -18.28 4.54 10.61
C LEU A 126 -16.77 4.69 10.82
N LEU A 127 -15.96 3.84 10.18
CA LEU A 127 -14.52 3.93 10.29
C LEU A 127 -13.98 5.15 9.54
N ALA A 128 -14.40 5.35 8.29
CA ALA A 128 -13.93 6.46 7.46
C ALA A 128 -14.24 7.85 8.04
N SER A 129 -15.28 7.96 8.89
CA SER A 129 -15.60 9.21 9.59
C SER A 129 -14.69 9.51 10.78
N ARG A 130 -14.05 8.52 11.38
CA ARG A 130 -13.30 8.60 12.64
C ARG A 130 -11.82 8.30 12.50
N TYR A 131 -11.49 7.50 11.53
CA TYR A 131 -10.15 7.02 11.24
C TYR A 131 -9.72 7.43 9.84
N ARG A 132 -8.42 7.49 9.61
CA ARG A 132 -7.82 7.62 8.27
C ARG A 132 -6.66 6.63 8.13
N LEU A 133 -6.54 6.02 6.97
CA LEU A 133 -5.37 5.20 6.67
C LEU A 133 -4.13 6.09 6.66
N ASP A 134 -3.16 5.78 7.51
CA ASP A 134 -1.88 6.46 7.56
C ASP A 134 -0.88 5.82 6.59
N GLY A 135 -0.90 4.51 6.48
CA GLY A 135 -0.07 3.78 5.54
C GLY A 135 -0.01 2.29 5.85
N VAL A 136 0.60 1.57 4.91
CA VAL A 136 0.87 0.14 5.01
C VAL A 136 2.36 -0.06 5.21
N VAL A 137 2.73 -0.71 6.29
CA VAL A 137 4.11 -1.05 6.62
C VAL A 137 4.26 -2.56 6.56
N THR A 138 5.17 -3.02 5.70
CA THR A 138 5.37 -4.45 5.49
C THR A 138 6.74 -4.89 6.00
N THR A 139 6.75 -5.87 6.91
CA THR A 139 7.99 -6.50 7.35
C THR A 139 8.38 -7.63 6.40
N VAL A 140 9.65 -7.68 6.03
CA VAL A 140 10.23 -8.72 5.20
C VAL A 140 11.43 -9.33 5.92
N ASP A 141 11.47 -10.66 6.02
CA ASP A 141 12.57 -11.39 6.63
C ASP A 141 13.83 -11.31 5.75
N GLY A 142 14.89 -10.68 6.24
CA GLY A 142 16.14 -10.50 5.50
C GLY A 142 16.87 -11.81 5.20
N VAL A 143 16.61 -12.86 5.98
CA VAL A 143 17.22 -14.19 5.80
C VAL A 143 16.43 -15.04 4.80
N ASN A 144 15.11 -15.10 4.97
CA ASN A 144 14.24 -15.99 4.21
C ASN A 144 13.38 -15.30 3.14
N GLY A 145 13.48 -13.97 3.02
CA GLY A 145 12.57 -13.16 2.21
C GLY A 145 12.54 -13.55 0.74
N THR A 146 13.68 -13.87 0.13
CA THR A 146 13.75 -14.33 -1.27
C THR A 146 12.94 -15.60 -1.47
N SER A 147 13.19 -16.64 -0.66
CA SER A 147 12.44 -17.90 -0.71
C SER A 147 10.96 -17.71 -0.39
N THR A 148 10.64 -16.80 0.53
CA THR A 148 9.25 -16.48 0.87
C THR A 148 8.51 -15.85 -0.32
N LEU A 149 9.12 -14.90 -1.02
CA LEU A 149 8.56 -14.29 -2.23
C LEU A 149 8.40 -15.31 -3.38
N ASP A 150 9.31 -16.31 -3.47
CA ASP A 150 9.24 -17.36 -4.48
C ASP A 150 8.03 -18.28 -4.31
N ASN A 151 7.69 -18.57 -3.07
CA ASN A 151 6.74 -19.63 -2.75
C ASN A 151 5.35 -19.12 -2.31
N HIS A 152 5.21 -17.81 -2.05
CA HIS A 152 3.99 -17.26 -1.42
C HIS A 152 3.53 -15.98 -2.10
N GLU A 153 2.43 -16.07 -2.82
CA GLU A 153 1.80 -14.92 -3.49
C GLU A 153 1.36 -13.83 -2.50
N GLU A 154 0.99 -14.21 -1.28
CA GLU A 154 0.61 -13.29 -0.21
C GLU A 154 1.78 -12.37 0.16
N ALA A 155 3.00 -12.91 0.25
CA ALA A 155 4.19 -12.11 0.53
C ALA A 155 4.48 -11.09 -0.58
N VAL A 156 4.29 -11.48 -1.83
CA VAL A 156 4.41 -10.59 -3.00
C VAL A 156 3.37 -9.47 -2.94
N LYS A 157 2.11 -9.79 -2.65
CA LYS A 157 1.04 -8.79 -2.48
C LYS A 157 1.32 -7.84 -1.32
N GLN A 158 1.76 -8.38 -0.18
CA GLN A 158 2.11 -7.57 1.00
C GLN A 158 3.23 -6.57 0.68
N ALA A 159 4.26 -6.99 -0.06
CA ALA A 159 5.33 -6.10 -0.50
C ALA A 159 4.84 -5.06 -1.53
N ALA A 160 4.00 -5.46 -2.48
CA ALA A 160 3.48 -4.59 -3.53
C ALA A 160 2.60 -3.46 -2.99
N VAL A 161 1.80 -3.71 -1.94
CA VAL A 161 0.92 -2.68 -1.36
C VAL A 161 1.58 -1.81 -0.29
N ALA A 162 2.83 -2.08 0.06
CA ALA A 162 3.55 -1.38 1.11
C ALA A 162 3.79 0.10 0.78
N ASP A 163 3.64 0.96 1.78
CA ASP A 163 4.16 2.33 1.77
C ASP A 163 5.60 2.37 2.29
N ARG A 164 5.97 1.41 3.11
CA ARG A 164 7.32 1.20 3.63
C ARG A 164 7.63 -0.27 3.78
N LEU A 165 8.87 -0.65 3.48
CA LEU A 165 9.38 -2.01 3.60
C LEU A 165 10.42 -2.07 4.73
N LEU A 166 10.17 -2.89 5.72
CA LEU A 166 11.03 -3.07 6.88
C LEU A 166 11.75 -4.42 6.78
N LEU A 167 13.06 -4.36 6.53
CA LEU A 167 13.90 -5.55 6.42
C LEU A 167 14.37 -5.97 7.81
N THR A 168 13.72 -6.97 8.36
CA THR A 168 14.04 -7.54 9.67
C THR A 168 15.18 -8.56 9.55
N LYS A 169 15.83 -8.88 10.66
CA LYS A 169 16.93 -9.87 10.73
C LYS A 169 18.08 -9.56 9.77
N SER A 170 18.22 -8.29 9.41
CA SER A 170 19.29 -7.85 8.50
C SER A 170 20.69 -7.98 9.11
N ASP A 171 20.78 -8.04 10.42
CA ASP A 171 21.99 -8.26 11.23
C ASP A 171 22.56 -9.67 11.11
N ILE A 172 21.71 -10.66 10.85
CA ILE A 172 22.10 -12.08 10.69
C ILE A 172 21.98 -12.58 9.25
N ALA A 173 21.50 -11.74 8.34
CA ALA A 173 21.36 -12.09 6.93
C ALA A 173 22.72 -12.06 6.20
N ASP A 174 22.88 -12.93 5.22
CA ASP A 174 24.01 -12.87 4.28
C ASP A 174 23.91 -11.60 3.45
N ALA A 175 25.00 -10.84 3.35
CA ALA A 175 25.00 -9.53 2.71
C ALA A 175 24.65 -9.58 1.21
N ALA A 176 25.10 -10.63 0.49
CA ALA A 176 24.81 -10.78 -0.94
C ALA A 176 23.34 -11.13 -1.17
N LYS A 177 22.78 -12.05 -0.38
CA LYS A 177 21.36 -12.41 -0.42
C LYS A 177 20.45 -11.23 -0.01
N LEU A 178 20.88 -10.44 0.97
CA LEU A 178 20.14 -9.24 1.37
C LEU A 178 20.14 -8.20 0.26
N ALA A 179 21.23 -8.03 -0.46
CA ALA A 179 21.30 -7.11 -1.62
C ALA A 179 20.39 -7.59 -2.77
N GLU A 180 20.38 -8.87 -3.06
CA GLU A 180 19.48 -9.48 -4.04
C GLU A 180 18.01 -9.28 -3.64
N LEU A 181 17.65 -9.55 -2.39
CA LEU A 181 16.31 -9.33 -1.86
C LEU A 181 15.88 -7.87 -2.00
N LYS A 182 16.76 -6.91 -1.66
CA LYS A 182 16.49 -5.48 -1.84
C LYS A 182 16.24 -5.12 -3.30
N SER A 183 17.05 -5.62 -4.23
CA SER A 183 16.86 -5.40 -5.66
C SER A 183 15.50 -5.92 -6.13
N ARG A 184 15.12 -7.11 -5.72
CA ARG A 184 13.84 -7.73 -6.05
C ARG A 184 12.64 -6.95 -5.49
N LEU A 185 12.70 -6.56 -4.22
CA LEU A 185 11.65 -5.75 -3.59
C LEU A 185 11.51 -4.37 -4.26
N HIS A 186 12.63 -3.79 -4.70
CA HIS A 186 12.60 -2.53 -5.45
C HIS A 186 11.93 -2.69 -6.82
N GLN A 187 12.10 -3.82 -7.49
CA GLN A 187 11.38 -4.12 -8.73
C GLN A 187 9.88 -4.29 -8.49
N LEU A 188 9.47 -4.93 -7.39
CA LEU A 188 8.07 -5.11 -7.03
C LEU A 188 7.38 -3.80 -6.64
N ASN A 189 8.05 -2.96 -5.87
CA ASN A 189 7.52 -1.72 -5.35
C ASN A 189 8.61 -0.64 -5.25
N PRO A 190 8.95 0.01 -6.37
CA PRO A 190 10.01 1.01 -6.40
C PRO A 190 9.78 2.20 -5.47
N GLY A 191 8.53 2.57 -5.24
CA GLY A 191 8.16 3.73 -4.43
C GLY A 191 8.15 3.50 -2.93
N ALA A 192 8.36 2.26 -2.45
CA ALA A 192 8.41 1.98 -1.02
C ALA A 192 9.86 2.09 -0.50
N PRO A 193 10.18 3.05 0.39
CA PRO A 193 11.48 3.13 1.00
C PRO A 193 11.76 1.90 1.88
N PHE A 194 13.05 1.52 1.94
CA PHE A 194 13.54 0.40 2.75
C PHE A 194 14.18 0.90 4.03
N HIS A 195 13.83 0.25 5.15
CA HIS A 195 14.47 0.46 6.43
C HIS A 195 14.97 -0.88 6.96
N SER A 196 16.28 -0.99 7.17
CA SER A 196 16.87 -2.19 7.77
C SER A 196 16.70 -2.15 9.28
N ILE A 197 16.19 -3.24 9.83
CA ILE A 197 15.96 -3.41 11.26
C ILE A 197 16.97 -4.40 11.79
N SER A 198 17.78 -3.95 12.75
CA SER A 198 18.68 -4.80 13.50
C SER A 198 18.13 -4.98 14.90
N ASP A 199 18.01 -6.23 15.35
CA ASP A 199 17.46 -6.56 16.67
C ASP A 199 16.12 -5.89 16.98
N GLY A 200 15.29 -5.62 15.96
CA GLY A 200 13.99 -4.96 16.07
C GLY A 200 14.04 -3.47 16.45
N GLU A 201 15.22 -2.86 16.46
CA GLU A 201 15.38 -1.43 16.72
C GLU A 201 15.19 -0.61 15.45
N ILE A 202 14.27 0.36 15.51
CA ILE A 202 13.97 1.30 14.44
C ILE A 202 13.44 2.60 15.04
N ASP A 203 13.69 3.71 14.36
CA ASP A 203 13.03 4.98 14.69
C ASP A 203 11.52 4.85 14.44
N PRO A 204 10.65 5.14 15.42
CA PRO A 204 9.20 5.14 15.22
C PRO A 204 8.74 5.96 14.02
N ASN A 205 9.41 7.04 13.67
CA ASN A 205 9.09 7.86 12.49
C ASN A 205 9.29 7.12 11.16
N GLU A 206 10.16 6.10 11.14
CA GLU A 206 10.36 5.24 9.98
C GLU A 206 9.24 4.21 9.81
N VAL A 207 8.39 4.02 10.81
CA VAL A 207 7.23 3.12 10.78
C VAL A 207 5.93 3.89 10.63
N LEU A 208 5.84 5.01 11.32
CA LEU A 208 4.63 5.83 11.39
C LEU A 208 4.67 6.95 10.34
N ASN A 209 3.53 7.62 10.13
CA ASN A 209 3.42 8.78 9.24
C ASN A 209 3.86 8.46 7.78
N ALA A 210 3.50 7.25 7.31
CA ALA A 210 3.77 6.84 5.93
C ALA A 210 2.76 7.41 4.92
N GLY A 211 1.67 8.02 5.41
CA GLY A 211 0.61 8.60 4.59
C GLY A 211 0.98 9.92 3.93
N LEU A 212 0.03 10.41 3.12
CA LEU A 212 0.14 11.68 2.41
C LEU A 212 0.28 12.88 3.38
N TYR A 213 -0.47 12.84 4.47
CA TYR A 213 -0.52 13.93 5.43
C TYR A 213 0.59 13.79 6.48
N ASN A 214 1.42 14.81 6.61
CA ASN A 214 2.43 14.88 7.66
C ASN A 214 1.84 15.61 8.88
N PRO A 215 1.66 14.92 10.03
CA PRO A 215 1.07 15.52 11.22
C PRO A 215 1.94 16.62 11.85
N ASP A 216 3.26 16.58 11.66
CA ASP A 216 4.20 17.53 12.27
C ASP A 216 4.19 18.88 11.53
N THR A 217 4.17 18.83 10.21
CA THR A 217 4.15 20.03 9.36
C THR A 217 2.72 20.47 9.02
N LYS A 218 1.72 19.65 9.32
CA LYS A 218 0.31 19.84 8.94
C LYS A 218 0.13 20.12 7.44
N SER A 219 1.02 19.58 6.63
CA SER A 219 1.04 19.74 5.18
C SER A 219 1.09 18.38 4.49
N ALA A 220 0.58 18.32 3.27
CA ALA A 220 0.72 17.16 2.41
C ALA A 220 2.11 17.18 1.77
N ASP A 221 2.85 16.10 1.92
CA ASP A 221 4.11 15.88 1.23
C ASP A 221 3.90 14.89 0.07
N VAL A 222 3.46 15.43 -1.04
CA VAL A 222 3.09 14.66 -2.24
C VAL A 222 4.31 13.98 -2.85
N LYS A 223 5.45 14.65 -2.90
CA LYS A 223 6.69 14.08 -3.47
C LYS A 223 7.13 12.87 -2.69
N ARG A 224 7.18 12.98 -1.35
CA ARG A 224 7.49 11.86 -0.47
C ARG A 224 6.47 10.73 -0.57
N TRP A 225 5.18 11.06 -0.68
CA TRP A 225 4.11 10.06 -0.72
C TRP A 225 4.03 9.33 -2.06
N LEU A 226 4.23 10.04 -3.17
CA LEU A 226 4.13 9.47 -4.51
C LEU A 226 5.41 8.74 -4.93
N HIS A 227 6.58 9.26 -4.59
CA HIS A 227 7.90 8.75 -4.97
C HIS A 227 8.00 8.44 -6.47
N GLU A 228 7.45 9.30 -7.31
CA GLU A 228 7.34 9.08 -8.75
C GLU A 228 8.68 8.82 -9.45
N GLU A 229 9.74 9.49 -8.99
CA GLU A 229 11.10 9.34 -9.54
C GLU A 229 11.62 7.90 -9.46
N ALA A 230 11.13 7.11 -8.49
CA ALA A 230 11.51 5.71 -8.34
C ALA A 230 10.94 4.79 -9.44
N TYR A 231 9.90 5.25 -10.16
CA TYR A 231 9.26 4.51 -11.25
C TYR A 231 9.77 4.91 -12.63
N ASP A 232 10.62 5.93 -12.70
CA ASP A 232 11.22 6.41 -13.96
C ASP A 232 12.44 5.55 -14.33
N HIS A 233 12.16 4.28 -14.64
CA HIS A 233 13.15 3.42 -15.30
C HIS A 233 13.24 3.89 -16.74
N GLY A 234 14.19 4.79 -17.01
CA GLY A 234 14.45 5.28 -18.35
C GLY A 234 14.42 4.12 -19.34
N HIS A 235 13.70 4.31 -20.43
CA HIS A 235 13.81 3.47 -21.63
C HIS A 235 15.24 3.61 -22.20
N GLY A 236 16.20 3.07 -21.44
CA GLY A 236 17.55 2.85 -21.95
C GLY A 236 17.47 1.67 -22.91
N ASP A 237 17.45 1.97 -24.19
CA ASP A 237 17.75 1.01 -25.24
C ASP A 237 19.08 0.32 -24.91
N HIS A 238 19.01 -0.81 -24.26
CA HIS A 238 20.15 -1.72 -24.16
C HIS A 238 20.35 -2.34 -25.54
N HIS A 239 21.04 -1.59 -26.41
CA HIS A 239 21.70 -2.18 -27.55
C HIS A 239 22.77 -3.17 -27.05
N HIS A 240 22.40 -4.43 -26.97
CA HIS A 240 23.35 -5.51 -26.81
C HIS A 240 24.23 -5.53 -28.08
N HIS A 241 25.44 -4.96 -27.95
CA HIS A 241 26.51 -5.23 -28.92
C HIS A 241 26.90 -6.70 -28.80
N HIS A 242 26.30 -7.52 -29.65
CA HIS A 242 26.80 -8.85 -29.93
C HIS A 242 28.16 -8.73 -30.69
N HIS A 243 29.24 -8.95 -29.96
CA HIS A 243 30.49 -9.32 -30.58
C HIS A 243 30.34 -10.75 -31.14
N GLY A 244 30.24 -10.83 -32.45
CA GLY A 244 30.22 -12.09 -33.16
C GLY A 244 31.59 -12.77 -33.06
N HIS A 245 31.60 -13.98 -32.56
CA HIS A 245 32.62 -14.98 -32.92
C HIS A 245 31.87 -16.12 -33.59
N GLY A 246 32.13 -16.24 -34.89
CA GLY A 246 31.69 -17.38 -35.68
C GLY A 246 32.49 -18.63 -35.31
N HIS A 247 31.79 -19.73 -35.19
CA HIS A 247 32.30 -21.06 -35.53
C HIS A 247 31.14 -21.94 -35.97
N ASP A 248 31.45 -22.72 -37.00
CA ASP A 248 30.59 -23.51 -37.85
C ASP A 248 29.93 -24.71 -37.15
N ASP A 249 28.74 -24.97 -37.67
CA ASP A 249 28.18 -26.26 -38.10
C ASP A 249 28.07 -27.40 -37.08
N HIS A 250 26.82 -27.75 -36.75
CA HIS A 250 26.21 -29.08 -36.93
C HIS A 250 24.75 -29.02 -36.39
N GLY A 251 23.82 -29.30 -37.31
CA GLY A 251 22.41 -29.41 -37.02
C GLY A 251 22.07 -30.62 -36.15
N HIS A 252 21.02 -30.45 -35.33
CA HIS A 252 20.03 -31.48 -35.02
C HIS A 252 18.69 -30.84 -34.57
N GLU A 253 17.66 -31.40 -35.13
CA GLU A 253 16.23 -31.09 -34.95
C GLU A 253 15.70 -31.31 -33.54
N HIS A 254 14.58 -30.64 -33.33
CA HIS A 254 13.52 -30.94 -32.36
C HIS A 254 13.83 -30.78 -30.86
N GLY A 255 13.31 -29.72 -30.32
CA GLY A 255 13.09 -29.57 -28.90
C GLY A 255 11.90 -28.65 -28.64
N HIS A 256 10.73 -29.26 -28.41
CA HIS A 256 9.60 -28.58 -27.79
C HIS A 256 10.12 -27.88 -26.53
N GLY A 257 9.94 -26.57 -26.48
CA GLY A 257 10.26 -25.80 -25.27
C GLY A 257 9.42 -26.31 -24.10
N GLU A 258 9.96 -27.25 -23.36
CA GLU A 258 9.46 -27.59 -22.03
C GLU A 258 9.60 -26.34 -21.17
N GLN A 259 8.47 -25.77 -20.84
CA GLN A 259 8.40 -24.72 -19.80
C GLN A 259 8.90 -25.38 -18.52
N ASP A 260 10.07 -24.94 -18.04
CA ASP A 260 10.65 -25.38 -16.79
C ASP A 260 9.63 -25.08 -15.64
N PRO A 261 9.02 -26.12 -15.02
CA PRO A 261 8.07 -25.94 -13.93
C PRO A 261 8.73 -25.39 -12.65
N HIS A 262 10.06 -25.25 -12.63
CA HIS A 262 10.84 -24.77 -11.49
C HIS A 262 11.37 -23.32 -11.66
N ASN A 263 10.85 -22.53 -12.59
CA ASN A 263 11.20 -21.13 -12.64
C ASN A 263 10.55 -20.37 -11.47
N VAL A 264 11.30 -20.29 -10.36
CA VAL A 264 10.90 -19.67 -9.08
C VAL A 264 10.56 -18.19 -9.19
N ASN A 265 11.05 -17.46 -10.19
CA ASN A 265 10.78 -16.03 -10.41
C ASN A 265 9.43 -15.75 -11.11
N ARG A 266 8.63 -16.76 -11.35
CA ARG A 266 7.38 -16.67 -12.12
C ARG A 266 6.32 -15.74 -11.50
N HIS A 267 6.41 -15.47 -10.19
CA HIS A 267 5.46 -14.59 -9.50
C HIS A 267 5.78 -13.11 -9.70
N ASP A 268 7.06 -12.74 -9.73
CA ASP A 268 7.50 -11.36 -9.86
C ASP A 268 7.32 -10.80 -11.27
N ASP A 269 7.53 -11.64 -12.31
CA ASP A 269 7.35 -11.25 -13.71
C ASP A 269 5.92 -10.77 -14.02
N ARG A 270 4.98 -11.17 -13.19
CA ARG A 270 3.57 -10.79 -13.28
C ARG A 270 3.28 -9.42 -12.67
N ILE A 271 4.14 -8.92 -11.78
CA ILE A 271 3.96 -7.61 -11.16
C ILE A 271 4.66 -6.55 -12.02
N LYS A 272 3.95 -5.45 -12.27
CA LYS A 272 4.46 -4.28 -12.99
C LYS A 272 4.22 -3.02 -12.17
N ALA A 273 5.26 -2.24 -11.99
CA ALA A 273 5.19 -0.95 -11.31
C ALA A 273 5.64 0.14 -12.30
N PHE A 274 4.82 1.17 -12.48
CA PHE A 274 5.09 2.26 -13.43
C PHE A 274 4.34 3.54 -13.05
N CYS A 275 4.83 4.68 -13.53
CA CYS A 275 4.17 5.98 -13.40
C CYS A 275 3.63 6.43 -14.77
N MET A 276 2.38 6.88 -14.79
CA MET A 276 1.78 7.54 -15.95
C MET A 276 1.67 9.03 -15.69
N THR A 277 2.21 9.83 -16.61
CA THR A 277 2.12 11.29 -16.57
C THR A 277 1.18 11.79 -17.66
N PHE A 278 0.37 12.80 -17.34
CA PHE A 278 -0.52 13.48 -18.27
C PHE A 278 -0.25 14.99 -18.23
N ASP A 279 0.10 15.55 -19.38
CA ASP A 279 0.55 16.94 -19.48
C ASP A 279 -0.61 17.93 -19.38
N GLU A 280 -1.81 17.55 -19.84
CA GLU A 280 -2.97 18.42 -19.91
C GLU A 280 -3.94 18.16 -18.74
N PRO A 281 -4.63 19.20 -18.23
CA PRO A 281 -5.71 19.04 -17.27
C PRO A 281 -6.84 18.16 -17.84
N MET A 282 -7.36 17.25 -17.02
CA MET A 282 -8.38 16.26 -17.38
C MET A 282 -9.74 16.64 -16.75
N SER A 283 -10.87 16.26 -17.37
CA SER A 283 -12.13 16.38 -16.67
C SER A 283 -12.25 15.28 -15.61
N TRP A 284 -12.80 15.61 -14.46
CA TRP A 284 -12.97 14.62 -13.38
C TRP A 284 -13.83 13.44 -13.83
N SER A 285 -14.92 13.71 -14.58
CA SER A 285 -15.82 12.67 -15.09
C SER A 285 -15.10 11.67 -15.99
N THR A 286 -14.22 12.13 -16.87
CA THR A 286 -13.44 11.27 -17.77
C THR A 286 -12.46 10.39 -17.01
N VAL A 287 -11.75 11.00 -16.06
CA VAL A 287 -10.79 10.27 -15.22
C VAL A 287 -11.50 9.24 -14.35
N ALA A 288 -12.59 9.63 -13.69
CA ALA A 288 -13.38 8.71 -12.87
C ALA A 288 -13.89 7.52 -13.68
N ALA A 289 -14.44 7.76 -14.88
CA ALA A 289 -14.92 6.69 -15.76
C ALA A 289 -13.80 5.76 -16.24
N ALA A 290 -12.60 6.28 -16.50
CA ALA A 290 -11.45 5.46 -16.86
C ALA A 290 -11.03 4.54 -15.70
N PHE A 291 -11.00 5.07 -14.47
CA PHE A 291 -10.73 4.28 -13.27
C PHE A 291 -11.83 3.25 -12.99
N ASP A 292 -13.10 3.63 -13.11
CA ASP A 292 -14.24 2.71 -12.92
C ASP A 292 -14.17 1.55 -13.91
N ALA A 293 -13.81 1.81 -15.16
CA ALA A 293 -13.61 0.76 -16.16
C ALA A 293 -12.47 -0.18 -15.76
N LEU A 294 -11.32 0.36 -15.35
CA LEU A 294 -10.18 -0.45 -14.90
C LEU A 294 -10.56 -1.33 -13.71
N VAL A 295 -11.22 -0.74 -12.72
CA VAL A 295 -11.66 -1.44 -11.49
C VAL A 295 -12.67 -2.52 -11.81
N THR A 296 -13.65 -2.24 -12.67
CA THR A 296 -14.70 -3.20 -13.03
C THR A 296 -14.12 -4.45 -13.72
N TYR A 297 -13.16 -4.26 -14.63
CA TYR A 297 -12.62 -5.37 -15.40
C TYR A 297 -11.40 -6.05 -14.80
N ARG A 298 -10.57 -5.31 -14.04
CA ARG A 298 -9.26 -5.77 -13.57
C ARG A 298 -8.95 -5.38 -12.11
N GLY A 299 -9.96 -5.01 -11.32
CA GLY A 299 -9.79 -4.53 -9.96
C GLY A 299 -8.87 -5.39 -9.07
N PRO A 300 -9.06 -6.73 -9.00
CA PRO A 300 -8.18 -7.60 -8.20
C PRO A 300 -6.70 -7.57 -8.59
N ASP A 301 -6.40 -7.15 -9.82
CA ASP A 301 -5.04 -7.07 -10.37
C ASP A 301 -4.43 -5.66 -10.29
N LEU A 302 -5.20 -4.67 -9.87
CA LEU A 302 -4.72 -3.32 -9.57
C LEU A 302 -4.25 -3.28 -8.11
N LEU A 303 -3.07 -3.81 -7.82
CA LEU A 303 -2.62 -4.00 -6.43
C LEU A 303 -2.55 -2.67 -5.67
N ARG A 304 -2.06 -1.63 -6.33
CA ARG A 304 -1.98 -0.28 -5.76
C ARG A 304 -2.06 0.80 -6.81
N MET A 305 -2.70 1.91 -6.46
CA MET A 305 -2.72 3.15 -7.23
C MET A 305 -2.53 4.34 -6.30
N LYS A 306 -1.68 5.27 -6.69
CA LYS A 306 -1.51 6.58 -6.04
C LYS A 306 -1.40 7.63 -7.12
N GLY A 307 -2.04 8.78 -6.95
CA GLY A 307 -1.92 9.83 -7.95
C GLY A 307 -2.22 11.22 -7.42
N ILE A 308 -1.62 12.20 -8.10
CA ILE A 308 -1.98 13.61 -8.03
C ILE A 308 -2.51 14.00 -9.41
N LEU A 309 -3.67 14.61 -9.43
CA LEU A 309 -4.38 14.92 -10.67
C LEU A 309 -4.58 16.42 -10.81
N ASN A 310 -4.30 16.91 -12.00
CA ASN A 310 -4.71 18.22 -12.47
C ASN A 310 -6.06 18.07 -13.17
N VAL A 311 -7.12 18.53 -12.54
CA VAL A 311 -8.47 18.43 -13.10
C VAL A 311 -9.01 19.82 -13.47
N LYS A 312 -9.78 19.87 -14.58
CA LYS A 312 -10.27 21.14 -15.16
C LYS A 312 -11.18 21.92 -14.22
N ASP A 313 -11.83 21.22 -13.29
CA ASP A 313 -12.88 21.80 -12.44
C ASP A 313 -12.32 22.55 -11.22
N THR A 314 -11.01 22.50 -10.98
CA THR A 314 -10.34 23.16 -9.85
C THR A 314 -8.87 23.45 -10.16
N ASP A 315 -8.36 24.58 -9.66
CA ASP A 315 -6.94 24.93 -9.72
C ASP A 315 -6.10 24.16 -8.66
N LYS A 316 -6.78 23.41 -7.79
CA LYS A 316 -6.18 22.67 -6.71
C LYS A 316 -5.89 21.23 -7.14
N PRO A 317 -4.78 20.63 -6.69
CA PRO A 317 -4.50 19.23 -6.99
C PRO A 317 -5.48 18.31 -6.30
N VAL A 318 -5.92 17.28 -7.02
CA VAL A 318 -6.75 16.20 -6.50
C VAL A 318 -5.90 14.96 -6.30
N VAL A 319 -5.90 14.43 -5.10
CA VAL A 319 -5.15 13.22 -4.75
C VAL A 319 -6.08 12.01 -4.75
N ILE A 320 -5.61 10.94 -5.38
CA ILE A 320 -6.30 9.66 -5.44
C ILE A 320 -5.42 8.57 -4.85
N HIS A 321 -6.04 7.62 -4.17
CA HIS A 321 -5.39 6.44 -3.64
C HIS A 321 -6.35 5.25 -3.77
N GLY A 322 -5.86 4.14 -4.30
CA GLY A 322 -6.63 2.92 -4.47
C GLY A 322 -5.83 1.66 -4.16
N VAL A 323 -6.54 0.65 -3.69
CA VAL A 323 -6.04 -0.71 -3.49
C VAL A 323 -7.05 -1.67 -4.08
N GLN A 324 -6.64 -2.42 -5.08
CA GLN A 324 -7.49 -3.31 -5.86
C GLN A 324 -8.72 -2.56 -6.43
N HIS A 325 -9.92 -3.00 -6.08
CA HIS A 325 -11.17 -2.42 -6.58
C HIS A 325 -11.74 -1.28 -5.70
N VAL A 326 -10.98 -0.80 -4.71
CA VAL A 326 -11.45 0.24 -3.79
C VAL A 326 -10.56 1.48 -3.87
N PHE A 327 -11.21 2.62 -4.07
CA PHE A 327 -10.60 3.93 -3.97
C PHE A 327 -10.96 4.63 -2.67
N HIS A 328 -9.99 5.32 -2.13
CA HIS A 328 -10.25 6.35 -1.12
C HIS A 328 -11.07 7.48 -1.76
N PRO A 329 -12.00 8.11 -1.02
CA PRO A 329 -12.60 9.35 -1.49
C PRO A 329 -11.49 10.33 -1.91
N PRO A 330 -11.57 10.92 -3.11
CA PRO A 330 -10.57 11.88 -3.58
C PRO A 330 -10.41 13.02 -2.59
N ALA A 331 -9.18 13.43 -2.35
CA ALA A 331 -8.85 14.53 -1.47
C ALA A 331 -8.27 15.70 -2.28
N THR A 332 -8.76 16.92 -2.03
CA THR A 332 -8.21 18.12 -2.65
C THR A 332 -7.23 18.77 -1.70
N LEU A 333 -6.00 19.03 -2.18
CA LEU A 333 -5.00 19.76 -1.42
C LEU A 333 -5.21 21.28 -1.56
N ASP A 334 -4.65 22.06 -0.66
CA ASP A 334 -4.80 23.53 -0.71
C ASP A 334 -4.07 24.17 -1.87
N ALA A 335 -2.92 23.64 -2.22
CA ALA A 335 -2.08 24.13 -3.31
C ALA A 335 -1.23 23.03 -3.90
N TRP A 336 -0.73 23.24 -5.11
CA TRP A 336 0.32 22.42 -5.70
C TRP A 336 1.63 22.59 -4.91
N PRO A 337 2.47 21.53 -4.83
CA PRO A 337 3.80 21.66 -4.24
C PRO A 337 4.60 22.79 -4.90
N GLU A 338 5.43 23.46 -4.14
CA GLU A 338 6.29 24.53 -4.67
C GLU A 338 7.21 23.99 -5.77
N GLY A 339 7.21 24.66 -6.94
CA GLY A 339 8.00 24.27 -8.09
C GLY A 339 7.46 23.07 -8.87
N ASP A 340 6.24 22.60 -8.57
CA ASP A 340 5.59 21.52 -9.33
C ASP A 340 5.15 22.01 -10.71
N ASP A 341 5.29 21.18 -11.74
CA ASP A 341 4.89 21.46 -13.13
C ASP A 341 3.39 21.29 -13.37
N ARG A 342 2.60 20.95 -12.32
CA ARG A 342 1.15 20.74 -12.33
C ARG A 342 0.67 19.67 -13.31
N LYS A 343 1.49 18.71 -13.64
CA LYS A 343 1.06 17.55 -14.41
C LYS A 343 0.35 16.53 -13.53
N SER A 344 -0.59 15.82 -14.11
CA SER A 344 -1.17 14.67 -13.45
C SER A 344 -0.19 13.49 -13.49
N ARG A 345 0.00 12.84 -12.35
CA ARG A 345 0.85 11.67 -12.21
C ARG A 345 0.12 10.59 -11.46
N VAL A 346 0.12 9.38 -12.02
CA VAL A 346 -0.50 8.22 -11.39
C VAL A 346 0.47 7.05 -11.42
N VAL A 347 0.84 6.60 -10.23
CA VAL A 347 1.64 5.41 -10.02
C VAL A 347 0.71 4.20 -9.92
N PHE A 348 1.06 3.14 -10.65
CA PHE A 348 0.37 1.86 -10.63
C PHE A 348 1.31 0.75 -10.23
N ILE A 349 0.83 -0.16 -9.38
CA ILE A 349 1.41 -1.49 -9.18
C ILE A 349 0.33 -2.48 -9.55
N THR A 350 0.60 -3.30 -10.56
CA THR A 350 -0.39 -4.19 -11.18
C THR A 350 0.13 -5.62 -11.26
N ARG A 351 -0.79 -6.57 -11.35
CA ARG A 351 -0.52 -7.97 -11.62
C ARG A 351 -1.15 -8.35 -12.95
N ASP A 352 -0.34 -8.93 -13.86
CA ASP A 352 -0.79 -9.36 -15.21
C ASP A 352 -1.49 -8.27 -16.04
N ILE A 353 -1.22 -7.00 -15.76
CA ILE A 353 -1.69 -5.87 -16.56
C ILE A 353 -0.49 -5.08 -17.05
N ALA A 354 -0.30 -5.05 -18.37
CA ALA A 354 0.74 -4.24 -18.97
C ALA A 354 0.37 -2.75 -18.90
N GLU A 355 1.38 -1.89 -18.73
CA GLU A 355 1.23 -0.42 -18.80
C GLU A 355 0.49 0.03 -20.05
N SER A 356 0.82 -0.56 -21.22
CA SER A 356 0.17 -0.27 -22.50
C SER A 356 -1.35 -0.50 -22.48
N THR A 357 -1.84 -1.45 -21.67
CA THR A 357 -3.26 -1.70 -21.52
C THR A 357 -3.95 -0.56 -20.77
N ILE A 358 -3.36 -0.11 -19.66
CA ILE A 358 -3.89 1.00 -18.88
C ILE A 358 -3.84 2.30 -19.72
N ARG A 359 -2.71 2.56 -20.41
CA ARG A 359 -2.60 3.71 -21.30
C ARG A 359 -3.69 3.73 -22.38
N LYS A 360 -4.02 2.58 -22.98
CA LYS A 360 -5.09 2.46 -23.97
C LYS A 360 -6.47 2.77 -23.38
N VAL A 361 -6.75 2.32 -22.15
CA VAL A 361 -8.01 2.64 -21.47
C VAL A 361 -8.15 4.15 -21.31
N PHE A 362 -7.16 4.81 -20.69
CA PHE A 362 -7.20 6.28 -20.53
C PHE A 362 -7.30 7.01 -21.87
N ALA A 363 -6.50 6.62 -22.86
CA ALA A 363 -6.56 7.23 -24.19
C ALA A 363 -7.94 7.15 -24.83
N SER A 364 -8.63 6.00 -24.69
CA SER A 364 -9.98 5.82 -25.21
C SER A 364 -11.00 6.76 -24.59
N PHE A 365 -10.93 6.98 -23.28
CA PHE A 365 -11.81 7.92 -22.60
C PHE A 365 -11.49 9.38 -22.94
N PHE A 366 -10.22 9.75 -23.06
CA PHE A 366 -9.81 11.09 -23.49
C PHE A 366 -10.20 11.41 -24.93
N GLU A 367 -10.11 10.43 -25.83
CA GLU A 367 -10.61 10.60 -27.20
C GLU A 367 -12.13 10.74 -27.24
N ALA A 368 -12.86 10.02 -26.40
CA ALA A 368 -14.30 10.16 -26.28
C ALA A 368 -14.69 11.56 -25.77
N GLU A 369 -13.98 12.08 -24.75
CA GLU A 369 -14.17 13.44 -24.25
C GLU A 369 -13.96 14.48 -25.36
N LYS A 370 -12.86 14.36 -26.12
CA LYS A 370 -12.60 15.26 -27.26
C LYS A 370 -13.69 15.23 -28.33
N LYS A 371 -14.43 14.11 -28.44
CA LYS A 371 -15.59 13.95 -29.34
C LYS A 371 -16.94 14.39 -28.73
N GLY A 372 -16.92 14.99 -27.52
CA GLY A 372 -18.10 15.53 -26.86
C GLY A 372 -18.77 14.61 -25.84
N TRP A 373 -18.14 13.48 -25.47
CA TRP A 373 -18.65 12.65 -24.38
C TRP A 373 -18.40 13.33 -23.01
N SER A 374 -19.45 13.45 -22.20
CA SER A 374 -19.41 14.18 -20.92
C SER A 374 -19.27 13.30 -19.68
N GLY A 375 -19.15 11.99 -19.84
CA GLY A 375 -19.03 11.06 -18.70
C GLY A 375 -20.32 10.82 -17.93
N GLN A 376 -21.46 11.34 -18.40
CA GLN A 376 -22.76 11.00 -17.78
C GLN A 376 -23.14 9.58 -18.18
N VAL A 377 -22.98 8.65 -17.25
CA VAL A 377 -23.65 7.36 -17.30
C VAL A 377 -25.11 7.63 -16.94
N ASP A 378 -26.05 7.33 -17.85
CA ASP A 378 -27.48 7.41 -17.58
C ASP A 378 -27.78 6.61 -16.30
N GLN A 379 -28.17 7.33 -15.23
CA GLN A 379 -28.74 6.73 -14.02
C GLN A 379 -30.19 6.26 -14.28
N GLN A 380 -30.40 5.48 -15.33
CA GLN A 380 -31.67 4.83 -15.61
C GLN A 380 -31.42 3.34 -15.80
N GLN A 381 -31.18 2.64 -14.73
CA GLN A 381 -31.54 1.23 -14.52
C GLN A 381 -31.24 0.88 -13.05
N GLN A 382 -32.19 1.25 -12.19
CA GLN A 382 -32.42 0.54 -10.93
C GLN A 382 -33.46 -0.56 -11.16
#